data_c4db7fea08cad54729c0bdbad7dcd127
#
_entry.id   c4db7fea08cad54729c0bdbad7dcd127
#
_cell.length_a   1.000
_cell.length_b   1.000
_cell.length_c   1.000
_cell.angle_alpha   90.00
_cell.angle_beta   90.00
_cell.angle_gamma   90.00
#
_symmetry.space_group_name_H-M   'P 1'
#
loop_
_entity.id
_entity.type
_entity.pdbx_description
1 polymer ?
#
loop_
_entity_poly.entity_id
_entity_poly.type
_entity_poly.pdbx_seq_one_letter_code
_entity_poly.pdbx_strand_id
1 'polypeptide(L)'
;MTNTSATPASSASISVTDHEAQQVDRANTAGLQPIVFVHGLWLLPSSWDRWATLFEEAGFTALTPGWPDDPATVPEANAHPEVFADKTVGQVADHIEQITRGLKRKPAIIGHSFGGLLAQILAGRGCSVATVAVDPAPFRGVLPLPISSLRSAFPVLGNPANRHRAVPLTYDQFRYAFANAVSEEEAKELYETYAVPAPGAPLFQAAVANLNPWTEVKVDTENPDRGPLLIISGEKDHTVPWSIANASFQLQDNNAGVTEIVEMPGRGHALTIDSGWKEVATTALNFVRRFV
;
A
#
# COMPACT_ATOMS: atom_id res chain seq x y z
N MET A 1 30.10 29.34 -29.38
CA MET A 1 29.65 28.91 -28.06
C MET A 1 28.15 28.80 -28.10
N THR A 2 27.63 27.64 -28.43
CA THR A 2 26.19 27.37 -28.55
C THR A 2 25.72 26.76 -27.26
N ASN A 3 24.92 27.53 -26.54
CA ASN A 3 24.32 27.14 -25.26
C ASN A 3 23.12 26.24 -25.56
N THR A 4 23.26 24.94 -25.43
CA THR A 4 22.14 23.99 -25.49
C THR A 4 21.49 23.90 -24.10
N SER A 5 20.42 24.65 -23.91
CA SER A 5 19.52 24.49 -22.75
C SER A 5 18.83 23.14 -22.86
N ALA A 6 19.17 22.23 -21.95
CA ALA A 6 18.44 20.98 -21.75
C ALA A 6 17.04 21.34 -21.20
N THR A 7 16.01 21.08 -21.97
CA THR A 7 14.61 21.11 -21.53
C THR A 7 14.42 20.02 -20.46
N PRO A 8 13.84 20.31 -19.29
CA PRO A 8 13.52 19.26 -18.32
C PRO A 8 12.48 18.33 -18.94
N ALA A 9 12.69 17.04 -18.80
CA ALA A 9 11.73 16.01 -19.23
C ALA A 9 10.36 16.33 -18.61
N SER A 10 9.35 16.47 -19.45
CA SER A 10 7.97 16.60 -19.06
C SER A 10 7.59 15.38 -18.20
N SER A 11 7.29 15.58 -16.92
CA SER A 11 6.61 14.57 -16.13
C SER A 11 5.27 14.32 -16.81
N ALA A 12 5.11 13.15 -17.44
CA ALA A 12 3.82 12.73 -17.95
C ALA A 12 2.83 12.82 -16.77
N SER A 13 1.78 13.64 -16.92
CA SER A 13 0.73 13.74 -15.93
C SER A 13 0.06 12.36 -15.82
N ILE A 14 0.19 11.71 -14.68
CA ILE A 14 -0.50 10.48 -14.38
C ILE A 14 -2.00 10.82 -14.41
N SER A 15 -2.75 10.21 -15.33
CA SER A 15 -4.18 10.48 -15.48
C SER A 15 -4.98 9.42 -14.71
N VAL A 16 -6.03 9.86 -14.03
CA VAL A 16 -7.06 8.98 -13.48
C VAL A 16 -7.71 8.22 -14.64
N THR A 17 -7.81 6.90 -14.52
CA THR A 17 -8.43 6.07 -15.56
C THR A 17 -9.95 6.25 -15.59
N ASP A 18 -10.60 5.88 -16.70
CA ASP A 18 -12.07 5.92 -16.80
C ASP A 18 -12.74 5.07 -15.72
N HIS A 19 -12.14 3.92 -15.39
CA HIS A 19 -12.66 3.06 -14.33
C HIS A 19 -12.60 3.72 -12.95
N GLU A 20 -11.50 4.35 -12.60
CA GLU A 20 -11.33 5.09 -11.34
C GLU A 20 -12.26 6.31 -11.27
N ALA A 21 -12.42 7.04 -12.39
CA ALA A 21 -13.38 8.14 -12.47
C ALA A 21 -14.82 7.66 -12.22
N GLN A 22 -15.21 6.50 -12.78
CA GLN A 22 -16.51 5.88 -12.52
C GLN A 22 -16.68 5.49 -11.05
N GLN A 23 -15.63 4.98 -10.38
CA GLN A 23 -15.69 4.70 -8.94
C GLN A 23 -15.92 5.97 -8.13
N VAL A 24 -15.24 7.08 -8.47
CA VAL A 24 -15.44 8.39 -7.83
C VAL A 24 -16.88 8.90 -8.03
N ASP A 25 -17.39 8.83 -9.27
CA ASP A 25 -18.75 9.26 -9.59
C ASP A 25 -19.82 8.42 -8.85
N ARG A 26 -19.62 7.10 -8.77
CA ARG A 26 -20.47 6.19 -7.98
C ARG A 26 -20.47 6.60 -6.50
N ALA A 27 -19.30 6.83 -5.91
CA ALA A 27 -19.19 7.24 -4.51
C ALA A 27 -19.85 8.60 -4.26
N ASN A 28 -19.65 9.56 -5.15
CA ASN A 28 -20.26 10.88 -5.06
C ASN A 28 -21.79 10.87 -5.23
N THR A 29 -22.31 9.90 -5.98
CA THR A 29 -23.76 9.72 -6.21
C THR A 29 -24.40 8.99 -5.05
N ALA A 30 -23.76 7.96 -4.51
CA ALA A 30 -24.28 7.18 -3.37
C ALA A 30 -24.39 8.01 -2.09
N GLY A 31 -23.51 9.02 -1.90
CA GLY A 31 -23.51 9.89 -0.73
C GLY A 31 -23.13 9.19 0.59
N LEU A 32 -22.74 7.92 0.52
CA LEU A 32 -22.23 7.14 1.65
C LEU A 32 -20.78 7.55 1.96
N GLN A 33 -20.26 7.10 3.11
CA GLN A 33 -18.85 7.32 3.45
C GLN A 33 -17.94 6.54 2.50
N PRO A 34 -17.04 7.19 1.73
CA PRO A 34 -16.12 6.48 0.86
C PRO A 34 -14.97 5.84 1.65
N ILE A 35 -14.57 4.64 1.20
CA ILE A 35 -13.37 3.93 1.64
C ILE A 35 -12.48 3.73 0.40
N VAL A 36 -11.22 4.10 0.50
CA VAL A 36 -10.21 3.86 -0.53
C VAL A 36 -9.24 2.78 -0.04
N PHE A 37 -9.16 1.69 -0.81
CA PHE A 37 -8.24 0.59 -0.55
C PHE A 37 -6.99 0.71 -1.42
N VAL A 38 -5.80 0.64 -0.83
CA VAL A 38 -4.52 0.81 -1.53
C VAL A 38 -3.69 -0.46 -1.38
N HIS A 39 -3.48 -1.19 -2.49
CA HIS A 39 -2.70 -2.43 -2.48
C HIS A 39 -1.19 -2.15 -2.41
N GLY A 40 -0.44 -3.18 -2.02
CA GLY A 40 1.02 -3.17 -1.96
C GLY A 40 1.67 -3.69 -3.24
N LEU A 41 2.99 -3.89 -3.18
CA LEU A 41 3.75 -4.54 -4.26
C LEU A 41 3.27 -5.98 -4.46
N TRP A 42 3.41 -6.48 -5.69
CA TRP A 42 3.07 -7.86 -6.12
C TRP A 42 1.58 -8.21 -6.05
N LEU A 43 0.72 -7.24 -5.83
CA LEU A 43 -0.74 -7.38 -5.82
C LEU A 43 -1.39 -6.40 -6.79
N LEU A 44 -2.66 -6.63 -7.12
CA LEU A 44 -3.53 -5.74 -7.88
C LEU A 44 -4.72 -5.28 -7.03
N PRO A 45 -5.52 -4.29 -7.50
CA PRO A 45 -6.75 -3.86 -6.84
C PRO A 45 -7.70 -5.01 -6.47
N SER A 46 -7.77 -6.07 -7.26
CA SER A 46 -8.59 -7.26 -7.01
C SER A 46 -8.26 -7.99 -5.70
N SER A 47 -7.10 -7.74 -5.10
CA SER A 47 -6.77 -8.26 -3.76
C SER A 47 -7.70 -7.71 -2.67
N TRP A 48 -8.42 -6.62 -2.95
CA TRP A 48 -9.34 -5.98 -2.04
C TRP A 48 -10.82 -6.33 -2.27
N ASP A 49 -11.17 -7.17 -3.27
CA ASP A 49 -12.58 -7.43 -3.64
C ASP A 49 -13.43 -7.91 -2.47
N ARG A 50 -12.88 -8.81 -1.64
CA ARG A 50 -13.58 -9.32 -0.45
C ARG A 50 -13.77 -8.24 0.64
N TRP A 51 -12.79 -7.36 0.79
CA TRP A 51 -12.87 -6.22 1.70
C TRP A 51 -13.88 -5.19 1.20
N ALA A 52 -13.84 -4.86 -0.09
CA ALA A 52 -14.78 -3.95 -0.70
C ALA A 52 -16.22 -4.41 -0.46
N THR A 53 -16.52 -5.70 -0.72
CA THR A 53 -17.83 -6.29 -0.44
C THR A 53 -18.22 -6.15 1.03
N LEU A 54 -17.35 -6.51 1.97
CA LEU A 54 -17.63 -6.41 3.41
C LEU A 54 -17.92 -4.97 3.85
N PHE A 55 -17.17 -4.00 3.34
CA PHE A 55 -17.40 -2.59 3.68
C PHE A 55 -18.66 -2.03 3.01
N GLU A 56 -18.99 -2.44 1.79
CA GLU A 56 -20.25 -2.06 1.12
C GLU A 56 -21.46 -2.63 1.86
N GLU A 57 -21.43 -3.88 2.32
CA GLU A 57 -22.44 -4.47 3.19
C GLU A 57 -22.56 -3.71 4.53
N ALA A 58 -21.50 -3.06 4.96
CA ALA A 58 -21.45 -2.25 6.19
C ALA A 58 -21.91 -0.80 6.00
N GLY A 59 -22.35 -0.40 4.79
CA GLY A 59 -22.90 0.92 4.48
C GLY A 59 -21.87 1.95 4.00
N PHE A 60 -20.73 1.52 3.48
CA PHE A 60 -19.71 2.37 2.85
C PHE A 60 -19.77 2.28 1.33
N THR A 61 -19.05 3.13 0.63
CA THR A 61 -18.77 2.97 -0.80
C THR A 61 -17.28 2.71 -0.99
N ALA A 62 -16.95 1.52 -1.49
CA ALA A 62 -15.57 1.11 -1.68
C ALA A 62 -15.00 1.62 -3.03
N LEU A 63 -13.76 2.09 -3.00
CA LEU A 63 -12.94 2.40 -4.16
C LEU A 63 -11.65 1.57 -4.05
N THR A 64 -11.27 0.94 -5.13
CA THR A 64 -10.05 0.11 -5.22
C THR A 64 -9.20 0.60 -6.40
N PRO A 65 -8.59 1.79 -6.31
CA PRO A 65 -7.74 2.30 -7.38
C PRO A 65 -6.49 1.42 -7.54
N GLY A 66 -5.99 1.34 -8.79
CA GLY A 66 -4.70 0.75 -9.09
C GLY A 66 -3.54 1.70 -8.82
N TRP A 67 -2.33 1.17 -8.94
CA TRP A 67 -1.17 2.00 -9.21
C TRP A 67 -1.22 2.46 -10.67
N PRO A 68 -0.55 3.56 -11.04
CA PRO A 68 -0.56 4.02 -12.42
C PRO A 68 -0.23 2.89 -13.42
N ASP A 69 -1.07 2.75 -14.44
CA ASP A 69 -0.98 1.75 -15.52
C ASP A 69 -1.12 0.28 -15.06
N ASP A 70 -1.66 0.01 -13.87
CA ASP A 70 -1.92 -1.36 -13.44
C ASP A 70 -2.88 -2.06 -14.43
N PRO A 71 -2.54 -3.28 -14.86
CA PRO A 71 -3.45 -4.10 -15.66
C PRO A 71 -4.69 -4.50 -14.86
N ALA A 72 -5.79 -4.75 -15.58
CA ALA A 72 -7.05 -5.09 -14.94
C ALA A 72 -7.07 -6.49 -14.31
N THR A 73 -6.21 -7.40 -14.80
CA THR A 73 -6.21 -8.80 -14.35
C THR A 73 -4.81 -9.36 -14.12
N VAL A 74 -4.71 -10.37 -13.25
CA VAL A 74 -3.46 -11.08 -12.96
C VAL A 74 -2.84 -11.72 -14.20
N PRO A 75 -3.61 -12.40 -15.09
CA PRO A 75 -3.05 -12.92 -16.34
C PRO A 75 -2.46 -11.83 -17.24
N GLU A 76 -3.13 -10.69 -17.37
CA GLU A 76 -2.64 -9.55 -18.16
C GLU A 76 -1.36 -8.98 -17.56
N ALA A 77 -1.32 -8.78 -16.24
CA ALA A 77 -0.15 -8.31 -15.51
C ALA A 77 1.07 -9.21 -15.71
N ASN A 78 0.87 -10.52 -15.69
CA ASN A 78 1.93 -11.50 -15.92
C ASN A 78 2.37 -11.59 -17.38
N ALA A 79 1.48 -11.26 -18.33
CA ALA A 79 1.80 -11.21 -19.75
C ALA A 79 2.57 -9.93 -20.15
N HIS A 80 2.36 -8.83 -19.42
CA HIS A 80 2.92 -7.48 -19.69
C HIS A 80 3.63 -6.89 -18.48
N PRO A 81 4.68 -7.56 -17.94
CA PRO A 81 5.37 -7.10 -16.72
C PRO A 81 6.02 -5.71 -16.87
N GLU A 82 6.37 -5.29 -18.09
CA GLU A 82 7.02 -4.02 -18.37
C GLU A 82 6.21 -2.79 -17.90
N VAL A 83 4.89 -2.88 -17.81
CA VAL A 83 4.02 -1.77 -17.40
C VAL A 83 4.25 -1.34 -15.94
N PHE A 84 4.77 -2.23 -15.11
CA PHE A 84 5.09 -1.94 -13.72
C PHE A 84 6.43 -1.21 -13.53
N ALA A 85 7.29 -1.16 -14.56
CA ALA A 85 8.61 -0.56 -14.42
C ALA A 85 8.56 0.93 -14.07
N ASP A 86 9.60 1.41 -13.36
CA ASP A 86 9.83 2.84 -13.06
C ASP A 86 8.72 3.57 -12.27
N LYS A 87 7.80 2.86 -11.62
CA LYS A 87 6.80 3.48 -10.73
C LYS A 87 7.44 3.86 -9.39
N THR A 88 7.34 5.11 -8.99
CA THR A 88 7.87 5.61 -7.72
C THR A 88 6.78 5.75 -6.66
N VAL A 89 7.18 5.79 -5.39
CA VAL A 89 6.25 6.00 -4.26
C VAL A 89 5.51 7.34 -4.41
N GLY A 90 6.21 8.39 -4.83
CA GLY A 90 5.64 9.72 -5.04
C GLY A 90 4.57 9.74 -6.13
N GLN A 91 4.87 9.12 -7.28
CA GLN A 91 3.91 9.02 -8.38
C GLN A 91 2.61 8.31 -7.97
N VAL A 92 2.73 7.21 -7.21
CA VAL A 92 1.55 6.47 -6.73
C VAL A 92 0.79 7.28 -5.69
N ALA A 93 1.49 7.91 -4.75
CA ALA A 93 0.85 8.77 -3.74
C ALA A 93 0.08 9.92 -4.39
N ASP A 94 0.66 10.58 -5.39
CA ASP A 94 0.04 11.70 -6.11
C ASP A 94 -1.18 11.23 -6.92
N HIS A 95 -1.12 10.04 -7.52
CA HIS A 95 -2.24 9.43 -8.24
C HIS A 95 -3.43 9.15 -7.29
N ILE A 96 -3.18 8.48 -6.17
CA ILE A 96 -4.25 8.19 -5.19
C ILE A 96 -4.79 9.51 -4.59
N GLU A 97 -3.94 10.50 -4.33
CA GLU A 97 -4.39 11.81 -3.86
C GLU A 97 -5.31 12.49 -4.87
N GLN A 98 -5.00 12.41 -6.18
CA GLN A 98 -5.85 12.97 -7.22
C GLN A 98 -7.25 12.31 -7.21
N ILE A 99 -7.34 11.00 -7.03
CA ILE A 99 -8.60 10.27 -6.90
C ILE A 99 -9.36 10.73 -5.66
N THR A 100 -8.69 10.83 -4.51
CA THR A 100 -9.34 11.27 -3.26
C THR A 100 -9.87 12.69 -3.32
N ARG A 101 -9.18 13.59 -4.05
CA ARG A 101 -9.64 14.97 -4.30
C ARG A 101 -10.90 15.05 -5.17
N GLY A 102 -11.18 14.05 -5.98
CA GLY A 102 -12.42 13.93 -6.76
C GLY A 102 -13.65 13.61 -5.92
N LEU A 103 -13.47 13.13 -4.69
CA LEU A 103 -14.55 12.76 -3.78
C LEU A 103 -15.15 13.98 -3.08
N LYS A 104 -16.49 14.06 -3.02
CA LYS A 104 -17.22 15.09 -2.27
C LYS A 104 -17.05 14.97 -0.75
N ARG A 105 -16.81 13.77 -0.26
CA ARG A 105 -16.53 13.48 1.16
C ARG A 105 -15.12 12.93 1.28
N LYS A 106 -14.37 13.42 2.26
CA LYS A 106 -13.02 12.89 2.56
C LYS A 106 -13.13 11.40 2.91
N PRO A 107 -12.39 10.50 2.23
CA PRO A 107 -12.50 9.06 2.44
C PRO A 107 -11.83 8.61 3.74
N ALA A 108 -12.16 7.43 4.24
CA ALA A 108 -11.18 6.65 5.00
C ALA A 108 -10.26 5.93 4.01
N ILE A 109 -9.00 5.70 4.40
CA ILE A 109 -7.99 5.04 3.56
C ILE A 109 -7.46 3.82 4.30
N ILE A 110 -7.48 2.67 3.63
CA ILE A 110 -6.93 1.42 4.14
C ILE A 110 -5.87 0.92 3.15
N GLY A 111 -4.65 0.69 3.62
CA GLY A 111 -3.57 0.23 2.76
C GLY A 111 -2.80 -0.94 3.36
N HIS A 112 -2.28 -1.82 2.50
CA HIS A 112 -1.48 -2.97 2.89
C HIS A 112 -0.05 -2.86 2.37
N SER A 113 0.93 -3.19 3.18
CA SER A 113 2.35 -3.20 2.80
C SER A 113 2.82 -1.82 2.28
N PHE A 114 3.31 -1.70 1.06
CA PHE A 114 3.55 -0.39 0.43
C PHE A 114 2.27 0.45 0.31
N GLY A 115 1.10 -0.16 0.14
CA GLY A 115 -0.19 0.54 0.25
C GLY A 115 -0.43 1.11 1.65
N GLY A 116 0.06 0.44 2.70
CA GLY A 116 0.04 0.93 4.07
C GLY A 116 0.98 2.12 4.30
N LEU A 117 2.14 2.15 3.64
CA LEU A 117 3.00 3.32 3.57
C LEU A 117 2.31 4.48 2.84
N LEU A 118 1.71 4.22 1.68
CA LEU A 118 0.97 5.20 0.89
C LEU A 118 -0.22 5.77 1.69
N ALA A 119 -0.96 4.93 2.41
CA ALA A 119 -2.05 5.37 3.29
C ALA A 119 -1.54 6.34 4.37
N GLN A 120 -0.37 6.07 4.98
CA GLN A 120 0.25 6.98 5.95
C GLN A 120 0.74 8.29 5.31
N ILE A 121 1.30 8.24 4.08
CA ILE A 121 1.67 9.46 3.33
C ILE A 121 0.44 10.31 3.07
N LEU A 122 -0.66 9.71 2.61
CA LEU A 122 -1.91 10.40 2.34
C LEU A 122 -2.57 10.95 3.62
N ALA A 123 -2.49 10.23 4.72
CA ALA A 123 -2.90 10.72 6.04
C ALA A 123 -2.09 11.96 6.45
N GLY A 124 -0.76 11.91 6.31
CA GLY A 124 0.13 13.05 6.56
C GLY A 124 -0.14 14.26 5.65
N ARG A 125 -0.74 14.04 4.47
CA ARG A 125 -1.22 15.10 3.56
C ARG A 125 -2.64 15.58 3.89
N GLY A 126 -3.29 15.04 4.94
CA GLY A 126 -4.66 15.39 5.33
C GLY A 126 -5.73 14.85 4.40
N CYS A 127 -5.46 13.79 3.62
CA CYS A 127 -6.37 13.27 2.60
C CYS A 127 -7.43 12.29 3.15
N SER A 128 -7.34 11.85 4.40
CA SER A 128 -8.25 10.84 4.99
C SER A 128 -8.95 11.34 6.25
N VAL A 129 -10.19 10.85 6.49
CA VAL A 129 -10.88 11.09 7.78
C VAL A 129 -10.42 10.09 8.84
N ALA A 130 -10.01 8.88 8.44
CA ALA A 130 -9.41 7.84 9.26
C ALA A 130 -8.52 6.96 8.37
N THR A 131 -7.46 6.41 8.92
CA THR A 131 -6.49 5.60 8.15
C THR A 131 -6.21 4.28 8.87
N VAL A 132 -6.14 3.19 8.09
CA VAL A 132 -5.65 1.89 8.56
C VAL A 132 -4.47 1.47 7.70
N ALA A 133 -3.33 1.23 8.33
CA ALA A 133 -2.11 0.77 7.68
C ALA A 133 -1.83 -0.67 8.14
N VAL A 134 -2.03 -1.64 7.23
CA VAL A 134 -1.86 -3.07 7.50
C VAL A 134 -0.46 -3.50 7.05
N ASP A 135 0.33 -4.02 7.97
CA ASP A 135 1.75 -4.39 7.75
C ASP A 135 2.50 -3.34 6.90
N PRO A 136 2.50 -2.04 7.33
CA PRO A 136 2.96 -0.96 6.46
C PRO A 136 4.47 -1.00 6.22
N ALA A 137 4.88 -0.86 4.95
CA ALA A 137 6.29 -0.69 4.62
C ALA A 137 6.88 0.54 5.35
N PRO A 138 8.18 0.48 5.73
CA PRO A 138 8.79 1.54 6.53
C PRO A 138 8.95 2.85 5.75
N PHE A 139 8.75 3.98 6.43
CA PHE A 139 9.07 5.31 5.94
C PHE A 139 10.33 5.85 6.60
N ARG A 140 10.84 6.98 6.10
CA ARG A 140 12.01 7.66 6.64
C ARG A 140 11.83 7.97 8.13
N GLY A 141 12.77 7.53 8.95
CA GLY A 141 12.73 7.57 10.42
C GLY A 141 12.52 6.21 11.06
N VAL A 142 11.89 5.26 10.35
CA VAL A 142 11.79 3.87 10.80
C VAL A 142 13.16 3.21 10.61
N LEU A 143 13.81 2.82 11.71
CA LEU A 143 15.19 2.34 11.69
C LEU A 143 15.35 0.81 11.71
N PRO A 144 14.44 0.00 12.31
CA PRO A 144 14.61 -1.45 12.35
C PRO A 144 14.77 -2.05 10.95
N LEU A 145 15.75 -2.93 10.81
CA LEU A 145 16.05 -3.64 9.56
C LEU A 145 16.24 -5.15 9.86
N PRO A 146 15.15 -5.89 10.12
CA PRO A 146 15.20 -7.31 10.43
C PRO A 146 15.77 -8.13 9.27
N ILE A 147 16.47 -9.22 9.59
CA ILE A 147 17.04 -10.14 8.57
C ILE A 147 15.93 -10.74 7.69
N SER A 148 14.76 -11.03 8.26
CA SER A 148 13.61 -11.53 7.51
C SER A 148 13.15 -10.54 6.43
N SER A 149 13.07 -9.26 6.76
CA SER A 149 12.72 -8.19 5.81
C SER A 149 13.75 -8.04 4.70
N LEU A 150 15.04 -8.11 5.05
CA LEU A 150 16.13 -8.10 4.05
C LEU A 150 16.02 -9.29 3.09
N ARG A 151 15.72 -10.49 3.62
CA ARG A 151 15.52 -11.68 2.80
C ARG A 151 14.29 -11.55 1.89
N SER A 152 13.19 -10.99 2.38
CA SER A 152 11.99 -10.71 1.58
C SER A 152 12.24 -9.71 0.46
N ALA A 153 13.08 -8.69 0.70
CA ALA A 153 13.42 -7.65 -0.28
C ALA A 153 14.55 -8.05 -1.24
N PHE A 154 15.33 -9.08 -0.91
CA PHE A 154 16.53 -9.49 -1.66
C PHE A 154 16.26 -9.83 -3.15
N PRO A 155 15.14 -10.46 -3.56
CA PRO A 155 14.82 -10.68 -4.97
C PRO A 155 14.89 -9.41 -5.81
N VAL A 156 14.57 -8.27 -5.23
CA VAL A 156 14.64 -6.95 -5.89
C VAL A 156 15.99 -6.27 -5.63
N LEU A 157 16.37 -6.08 -4.36
CA LEU A 157 17.53 -5.29 -3.96
C LEU A 157 18.87 -5.95 -4.30
N GLY A 158 18.90 -7.28 -4.48
CA GLY A 158 20.09 -8.02 -4.84
C GLY A 158 20.67 -7.70 -6.24
N ASN A 159 19.91 -7.01 -7.09
CA ASN A 159 20.38 -6.56 -8.41
C ASN A 159 20.01 -5.08 -8.63
N PRO A 160 20.98 -4.16 -8.67
CA PRO A 160 20.70 -2.73 -8.86
C PRO A 160 19.93 -2.37 -10.14
N ALA A 161 20.01 -3.20 -11.19
CA ALA A 161 19.24 -2.99 -12.41
C ALA A 161 17.72 -3.14 -12.19
N ASN A 162 17.30 -3.82 -11.14
CA ASN A 162 15.90 -3.99 -10.79
C ASN A 162 15.23 -2.67 -10.37
N ARG A 163 16.00 -1.63 -10.06
CA ARG A 163 15.45 -0.29 -9.81
C ARG A 163 14.56 0.20 -10.97
N HIS A 164 14.88 -0.19 -12.19
CA HIS A 164 14.18 0.23 -13.41
C HIS A 164 13.40 -0.91 -14.08
N ARG A 165 13.07 -1.94 -13.32
CA ARG A 165 12.40 -3.13 -13.83
C ARG A 165 11.19 -3.51 -12.99
N ALA A 166 10.30 -4.26 -13.61
CA ALA A 166 9.34 -5.08 -12.90
C ALA A 166 9.99 -6.41 -12.48
N VAL A 167 9.76 -6.82 -11.25
CA VAL A 167 10.37 -8.02 -10.67
C VAL A 167 9.25 -8.94 -10.16
N PRO A 168 9.01 -10.10 -10.78
CA PRO A 168 8.14 -11.12 -10.24
C PRO A 168 8.82 -11.85 -9.09
N LEU A 169 8.05 -12.38 -8.14
CA LEU A 169 8.53 -13.34 -7.16
C LEU A 169 8.34 -14.76 -7.69
N THR A 170 9.29 -15.65 -7.42
CA THR A 170 9.05 -17.08 -7.54
C THR A 170 8.07 -17.54 -6.45
N TYR A 171 7.48 -18.72 -6.60
CA TYR A 171 6.63 -19.29 -5.57
C TYR A 171 7.31 -19.35 -4.19
N ASP A 172 8.55 -19.84 -4.13
CA ASP A 172 9.29 -19.93 -2.86
C ASP A 172 9.54 -18.56 -2.23
N GLN A 173 9.81 -17.53 -3.04
CA GLN A 173 9.99 -16.15 -2.59
C GLN A 173 8.68 -15.57 -2.07
N PHE A 174 7.57 -15.77 -2.78
CA PHE A 174 6.22 -15.36 -2.36
C PHE A 174 5.81 -16.09 -1.07
N ARG A 175 6.00 -17.41 -1.02
CA ARG A 175 5.71 -18.20 0.17
C ARG A 175 6.50 -17.71 1.39
N TYR A 176 7.77 -17.39 1.23
CA TYR A 176 8.57 -16.82 2.32
C TYR A 176 8.10 -15.43 2.75
N ALA A 177 7.86 -14.54 1.79
CA ALA A 177 7.58 -13.12 2.05
C ALA A 177 6.13 -12.86 2.46
N PHE A 178 5.16 -13.56 1.86
CA PHE A 178 3.73 -13.34 2.07
C PHE A 178 3.04 -14.46 2.82
N ALA A 179 3.24 -15.70 2.37
CA ALA A 179 2.39 -16.84 2.74
C ALA A 179 3.07 -17.83 3.70
N ASN A 180 4.03 -17.36 4.53
CA ASN A 180 4.78 -18.20 5.45
C ASN A 180 3.95 -18.72 6.63
N ALA A 181 2.80 -18.12 6.92
CA ALA A 181 1.95 -18.45 8.06
C ALA A 181 0.69 -19.25 7.71
N VAL A 182 0.54 -19.67 6.45
CA VAL A 182 -0.59 -20.49 5.96
C VAL A 182 -0.12 -21.87 5.50
N SER A 183 -1.07 -22.76 5.16
CA SER A 183 -0.72 -24.09 4.63
C SER A 183 -0.06 -23.99 3.26
N GLU A 184 0.59 -25.09 2.83
CA GLU A 184 1.22 -25.17 1.51
C GLU A 184 0.18 -25.05 0.37
N GLU A 185 -0.99 -25.64 0.57
CA GLU A 185 -2.09 -25.60 -0.40
C GLU A 185 -2.62 -24.16 -0.53
N GLU A 186 -2.86 -23.49 0.58
CA GLU A 186 -3.31 -22.10 0.61
C GLU A 186 -2.25 -21.16 0.02
N ALA A 187 -0.97 -21.37 0.34
CA ALA A 187 0.12 -20.58 -0.21
C ALA A 187 0.19 -20.66 -1.74
N LYS A 188 -0.04 -21.83 -2.32
CA LYS A 188 -0.12 -22.03 -3.79
C LYS A 188 -1.31 -21.32 -4.39
N GLU A 189 -2.49 -21.47 -3.77
CA GLU A 189 -3.71 -20.79 -4.22
C GLU A 189 -3.53 -19.27 -4.21
N LEU A 190 -2.97 -18.70 -3.13
CA LEU A 190 -2.70 -17.27 -3.03
C LEU A 190 -1.70 -16.79 -4.10
N TYR A 191 -0.64 -17.57 -4.35
CA TYR A 191 0.33 -17.24 -5.39
C TYR A 191 -0.28 -17.23 -6.78
N GLU A 192 -1.05 -18.27 -7.13
CA GLU A 192 -1.68 -18.39 -8.43
C GLU A 192 -2.78 -17.34 -8.66
N THR A 193 -3.49 -16.96 -7.59
CA THR A 193 -4.61 -16.03 -7.66
C THR A 193 -4.16 -14.57 -7.70
N TYR A 194 -3.11 -14.20 -6.95
CA TYR A 194 -2.81 -12.79 -6.69
C TYR A 194 -1.44 -12.32 -7.16
N ALA A 195 -0.44 -13.21 -7.30
CA ALA A 195 0.92 -12.76 -7.53
C ALA A 195 1.11 -12.15 -8.93
N VAL A 196 1.60 -10.91 -8.96
CA VAL A 196 1.98 -10.18 -10.18
C VAL A 196 3.38 -9.60 -10.05
N PRO A 197 4.05 -9.24 -11.14
CA PRO A 197 5.30 -8.46 -11.06
C PRO A 197 5.09 -7.12 -10.34
N ALA A 198 6.13 -6.61 -9.71
CA ALA A 198 6.07 -5.32 -9.04
C ALA A 198 7.25 -4.41 -9.43
N PRO A 199 7.07 -3.07 -9.42
CA PRO A 199 8.16 -2.13 -9.67
C PRO A 199 9.25 -2.27 -8.61
N GLY A 200 10.50 -2.28 -9.03
CA GLY A 200 11.62 -2.31 -8.10
C GLY A 200 11.89 -0.96 -7.44
N ALA A 201 11.61 0.14 -8.11
CA ALA A 201 11.92 1.49 -7.62
C ALA A 201 11.46 1.78 -6.19
N PRO A 202 10.23 1.46 -5.75
CA PRO A 202 9.79 1.70 -4.37
C PRO A 202 10.66 1.03 -3.30
N LEU A 203 11.12 -0.20 -3.55
CA LEU A 203 12.01 -0.90 -2.61
C LEU A 203 13.38 -0.24 -2.51
N PHE A 204 13.95 0.22 -3.65
CA PHE A 204 15.19 1.01 -3.63
C PHE A 204 15.01 2.35 -2.94
N GLN A 205 13.86 3.03 -3.13
CA GLN A 205 13.54 4.28 -2.43
C GLN A 205 13.44 4.06 -0.91
N ALA A 206 12.75 3.00 -0.47
CA ALA A 206 12.64 2.64 0.94
C ALA A 206 13.99 2.28 1.56
N ALA A 207 14.82 1.49 0.86
CA ALA A 207 16.14 1.06 1.34
C ALA A 207 17.09 2.23 1.64
N VAL A 208 16.98 3.35 0.90
CA VAL A 208 17.83 4.54 1.08
C VAL A 208 17.11 5.70 1.75
N ALA A 209 15.85 5.53 2.19
CA ALA A 209 15.02 6.62 2.72
C ALA A 209 15.66 7.36 3.89
N ASN A 210 16.32 6.65 4.80
CA ASN A 210 16.98 7.24 5.96
C ASN A 210 18.27 8.00 5.62
N LEU A 211 18.85 7.77 4.43
CA LEU A 211 20.05 8.45 3.94
C LEU A 211 19.72 9.62 3.01
N ASN A 212 18.47 9.71 2.52
CA ASN A 212 18.03 10.73 1.57
C ASN A 212 17.02 11.70 2.22
N PRO A 213 17.41 12.95 2.51
CA PRO A 213 16.48 13.93 3.12
C PRO A 213 15.35 14.36 2.17
N TRP A 214 15.50 14.18 0.87
CA TRP A 214 14.50 14.49 -0.16
C TRP A 214 13.72 13.27 -0.65
N THR A 215 13.71 12.19 0.13
CA THR A 215 13.01 10.96 -0.24
C THR A 215 11.51 11.17 -0.36
N GLU A 216 10.90 10.52 -1.34
CA GLU A 216 9.43 10.42 -1.48
C GLU A 216 8.83 9.49 -0.39
N VAL A 217 9.64 8.60 0.19
CA VAL A 217 9.28 7.68 1.27
C VAL A 217 9.32 8.44 2.61
N LYS A 218 8.57 9.53 2.70
CA LYS A 218 8.47 10.39 3.88
C LYS A 218 7.00 10.59 4.25
N VAL A 219 6.72 10.49 5.52
CA VAL A 219 5.39 10.75 6.11
C VAL A 219 5.47 12.02 6.96
N ASP A 220 4.52 12.92 6.80
CA ASP A 220 4.31 14.02 7.73
C ASP A 220 3.51 13.49 8.93
N THR A 221 4.22 13.08 9.97
CA THR A 221 3.62 12.54 11.20
C THR A 221 3.10 13.62 12.13
N GLU A 222 3.44 14.89 11.88
CA GLU A 222 3.09 16.03 12.75
C GLU A 222 1.87 16.81 12.26
N ASN A 223 1.38 16.53 11.03
CA ASN A 223 0.19 17.22 10.50
C ASN A 223 -1.01 17.03 11.44
N PRO A 224 -1.59 18.10 12.00
CA PRO A 224 -2.75 18.00 12.89
C PRO A 224 -4.01 17.47 12.19
N ASP A 225 -4.07 17.58 10.85
CA ASP A 225 -5.19 17.09 10.02
C ASP A 225 -5.01 15.64 9.56
N ARG A 226 -4.00 14.93 10.05
CA ARG A 226 -3.73 13.52 9.74
C ARG A 226 -4.94 12.62 10.01
N GLY A 227 -5.74 12.96 10.99
CA GLY A 227 -6.85 12.12 11.47
C GLY A 227 -6.38 10.90 12.29
N PRO A 228 -7.34 10.05 12.72
CA PRO A 228 -7.06 8.80 13.43
C PRO A 228 -6.30 7.81 12.55
N LEU A 229 -5.37 7.07 13.16
CA LEU A 229 -4.56 6.04 12.50
C LEU A 229 -4.56 4.75 13.32
N LEU A 230 -4.87 3.62 12.67
CA LEU A 230 -4.62 2.28 13.17
C LEU A 230 -3.50 1.62 12.36
N ILE A 231 -2.51 1.06 13.03
CA ILE A 231 -1.54 0.14 12.43
C ILE A 231 -1.91 -1.28 12.83
N ILE A 232 -2.03 -2.17 11.85
CA ILE A 232 -2.25 -3.61 12.07
C ILE A 232 -0.96 -4.32 11.66
N SER A 233 -0.48 -5.25 12.51
CA SER A 233 0.75 -6.01 12.26
C SER A 233 0.51 -7.50 12.41
N GLY A 234 0.95 -8.31 11.46
CA GLY A 234 0.96 -9.77 11.56
C GLY A 234 2.11 -10.26 12.45
N GLU A 235 1.80 -11.09 13.48
CA GLU A 235 2.80 -11.64 14.41
C GLU A 235 3.95 -12.38 13.70
N LYS A 236 3.62 -13.11 12.61
CA LYS A 236 4.56 -13.95 11.86
C LYS A 236 5.03 -13.32 10.55
N ASP A 237 4.80 -12.03 10.36
CA ASP A 237 5.20 -11.35 9.14
C ASP A 237 6.73 -11.32 8.98
N HIS A 238 7.22 -11.90 7.89
CA HIS A 238 8.64 -11.88 7.54
C HIS A 238 9.05 -10.59 6.80
N THR A 239 8.11 -9.93 6.14
CA THR A 239 8.35 -8.75 5.30
C THR A 239 8.32 -7.47 6.13
N VAL A 240 7.28 -7.29 6.95
CA VAL A 240 7.13 -6.18 7.88
C VAL A 240 6.88 -6.70 9.31
N PRO A 241 7.90 -7.25 9.97
CA PRO A 241 7.76 -7.73 11.35
C PRO A 241 7.34 -6.62 12.31
N TRP A 242 6.80 -7.02 13.47
CA TRP A 242 6.36 -6.13 14.54
C TRP A 242 7.33 -4.98 14.84
N SER A 243 8.64 -5.22 14.80
CA SER A 243 9.64 -4.19 15.08
C SER A 243 9.55 -3.00 14.12
N ILE A 244 9.22 -3.22 12.85
CA ILE A 244 9.00 -2.16 11.84
C ILE A 244 7.67 -1.47 12.09
N ALA A 245 6.58 -2.22 12.25
CA ALA A 245 5.25 -1.68 12.50
C ALA A 245 5.21 -0.86 13.79
N ASN A 246 5.82 -1.36 14.87
CA ASN A 246 5.91 -0.65 16.14
C ASN A 246 6.79 0.62 16.04
N ALA A 247 7.89 0.60 15.30
CA ALA A 247 8.69 1.80 15.07
C ALA A 247 7.93 2.87 14.27
N SER A 248 7.11 2.45 13.29
CA SER A 248 6.18 3.35 12.59
C SER A 248 5.15 3.94 13.56
N PHE A 249 4.57 3.11 14.42
CA PHE A 249 3.63 3.52 15.47
C PHE A 249 4.26 4.57 16.39
N GLN A 250 5.46 4.33 16.91
CA GLN A 250 6.14 5.27 17.82
C GLN A 250 6.37 6.67 17.21
N LEU A 251 6.65 6.72 15.91
CA LEU A 251 6.79 8.00 15.19
C LEU A 251 5.44 8.69 14.99
N GLN A 252 4.39 7.94 14.74
CA GLN A 252 3.02 8.43 14.53
C GLN A 252 2.32 8.83 15.83
N ASP A 253 2.66 8.20 16.95
CA ASP A 253 2.03 8.42 18.26
C ASP A 253 2.39 9.79 18.88
N ASN A 254 3.38 10.47 18.31
CA ASN A 254 3.68 11.86 18.65
C ASN A 254 2.62 12.86 18.14
N ASN A 255 1.74 12.44 17.23
CA ASN A 255 0.63 13.26 16.74
C ASN A 255 -0.47 13.37 17.80
N ALA A 256 -1.14 14.52 17.86
CA ALA A 256 -2.27 14.74 18.78
C ALA A 256 -3.53 13.90 18.42
N GLY A 257 -3.63 13.41 17.17
CA GLY A 257 -4.70 12.52 16.72
C GLY A 257 -4.55 11.12 17.29
N VAL A 258 -5.66 10.39 17.38
CA VAL A 258 -5.68 8.99 17.85
C VAL A 258 -4.73 8.14 17.01
N THR A 259 -3.83 7.42 17.67
CA THR A 259 -2.93 6.45 17.03
C THR A 259 -3.02 5.13 17.81
N GLU A 260 -3.33 4.06 17.13
CA GLU A 260 -3.46 2.72 17.72
C GLU A 260 -2.62 1.72 16.94
N ILE A 261 -2.17 0.67 17.62
CA ILE A 261 -1.51 -0.47 16.98
C ILE A 261 -2.08 -1.76 17.53
N VAL A 262 -2.29 -2.74 16.67
CA VAL A 262 -2.75 -4.08 17.05
C VAL A 262 -1.91 -5.13 16.34
N GLU A 263 -1.53 -6.18 17.09
CA GLU A 263 -0.89 -7.37 16.52
C GLU A 263 -1.94 -8.46 16.27
N MET A 264 -1.88 -9.08 15.09
CA MET A 264 -2.76 -10.18 14.69
C MET A 264 -2.04 -11.51 14.91
N PRO A 265 -2.43 -12.29 15.96
CA PRO A 265 -1.73 -13.52 16.29
C PRO A 265 -1.76 -14.55 15.17
N GLY A 266 -0.63 -15.21 14.95
CA GLY A 266 -0.49 -16.27 13.95
C GLY A 266 -0.51 -15.82 12.49
N ARG A 267 -0.61 -14.51 12.19
CA ARG A 267 -0.76 -13.99 10.82
C ARG A 267 0.59 -13.61 10.21
N GLY A 268 0.75 -13.90 8.92
CA GLY A 268 1.87 -13.44 8.10
C GLY A 268 1.49 -12.25 7.23
N HIS A 269 2.35 -11.89 6.29
CA HIS A 269 2.15 -10.73 5.41
C HIS A 269 0.92 -10.84 4.47
N ALA A 270 0.43 -12.07 4.19
CA ALA A 270 -0.77 -12.30 3.39
C ALA A 270 -2.09 -12.06 4.15
N LEU A 271 -2.07 -11.50 5.37
CA LEU A 271 -3.23 -11.39 6.26
C LEU A 271 -4.42 -10.65 5.67
N THR A 272 -4.25 -9.87 4.59
CA THR A 272 -5.36 -9.21 3.89
C THR A 272 -6.05 -10.12 2.87
N ILE A 273 -5.38 -11.19 2.42
CA ILE A 273 -5.84 -12.08 1.35
C ILE A 273 -5.96 -13.55 1.75
N ASP A 274 -5.38 -13.97 2.87
CA ASP A 274 -5.43 -15.35 3.35
C ASP A 274 -6.82 -15.75 3.92
N SER A 275 -6.97 -16.98 4.35
CA SER A 275 -8.24 -17.52 4.89
C SER A 275 -8.78 -16.77 6.11
N GLY A 276 -7.93 -16.08 6.87
CA GLY A 276 -8.33 -15.28 8.04
C GLY A 276 -8.52 -13.79 7.76
N TRP A 277 -8.51 -13.35 6.52
CA TRP A 277 -8.65 -11.95 6.12
C TRP A 277 -9.82 -11.21 6.80
N LYS A 278 -10.92 -11.92 7.06
CA LYS A 278 -12.14 -11.32 7.60
C LYS A 278 -11.96 -10.77 9.01
N GLU A 279 -11.12 -11.39 9.83
CA GLU A 279 -10.78 -10.89 11.17
C GLU A 279 -10.04 -9.56 11.07
N VAL A 280 -9.07 -9.48 10.18
CA VAL A 280 -8.29 -8.25 9.91
C VAL A 280 -9.21 -7.15 9.38
N ALA A 281 -10.06 -7.48 8.40
CA ALA A 281 -11.02 -6.55 7.83
C ALA A 281 -12.04 -6.03 8.86
N THR A 282 -12.52 -6.90 9.74
CA THR A 282 -13.45 -6.51 10.82
C THR A 282 -12.77 -5.58 11.83
N THR A 283 -11.50 -5.82 12.16
CA THR A 283 -10.71 -4.94 13.04
C THR A 283 -10.59 -3.55 12.41
N ALA A 284 -10.25 -3.48 11.12
CA ALA A 284 -10.17 -2.22 10.37
C ALA A 284 -11.54 -1.50 10.30
N LEU A 285 -12.60 -2.23 9.99
CA LEU A 285 -13.97 -1.69 9.92
C LEU A 285 -14.42 -1.10 11.26
N ASN A 286 -14.19 -1.81 12.36
CA ASN A 286 -14.55 -1.35 13.70
C ASN A 286 -13.79 -0.08 14.08
N PHE A 287 -12.52 0.03 13.69
CA PHE A 287 -11.76 1.25 13.90
C PHE A 287 -12.34 2.42 13.10
N VAL A 288 -12.52 2.25 11.78
CA VAL A 288 -13.04 3.31 10.90
C VAL A 288 -14.39 3.82 11.38
N ARG A 289 -15.32 2.93 11.77
CA ARG A 289 -16.66 3.30 12.26
C ARG A 289 -16.69 4.22 13.48
N ARG A 290 -15.61 4.30 14.23
CA ARG A 290 -15.51 5.20 15.40
C ARG A 290 -15.38 6.68 15.01
N PHE A 291 -15.01 6.95 13.75
CA PHE A 291 -14.60 8.29 13.31
C PHE A 291 -15.34 8.82 12.08
N VAL A 292 -16.32 8.06 11.54
CA VAL A 292 -17.10 8.43 10.35
C VAL A 292 -18.59 8.35 10.56
#